data_be1f604ada52b0205ef767d6791622b8
#
_entry.id   be1f604ada52b0205ef767d6791622b8
#
_cell.length_a   1.000
_cell.length_b   1.000
_cell.length_c   1.000
_cell.angle_alpha   90.00
_cell.angle_beta   90.00
_cell.angle_gamma   90.00
#
_symmetry.space_group_name_H-M   'P 1'
#
loop_
_entity.id
_entity.type
_entity.pdbx_description
1 polymer ?
#
loop_
_entity_poly.entity_id
_entity_poly.type
_entity_poly.pdbx_seq_one_letter_code
_entity_poly.pdbx_strand_id
1 'polypeptide(L)'
;MSEQGLKLIREYVAFRFPALRDAPLIETRVCQYENTLDNHLIIDRHPAAANVWLAGGGSGHGFKHGPALGEMLAELVMEGKDPDTIFRLSRFEP
;
A
#
# COMPACT_ATOMS: atom_id res chain seq x y z
N MET A 1 -4.08 14.07 13.22
CA MET A 1 -5.01 14.43 12.11
C MET A 1 -5.23 15.93 12.15
N SER A 2 -5.23 16.61 10.99
CA SER A 2 -5.53 18.04 10.92
C SER A 2 -7.06 18.30 11.09
N GLU A 3 -7.43 19.49 11.59
CA GLU A 3 -8.84 19.89 11.71
C GLU A 3 -9.56 19.87 10.36
N GLN A 4 -8.89 20.32 9.31
CA GLN A 4 -9.41 20.29 7.94
C GLN A 4 -9.68 18.86 7.45
N GLY A 5 -8.77 17.92 7.74
CA GLY A 5 -8.95 16.51 7.39
C GLY A 5 -10.15 15.90 8.13
N LEU A 6 -10.29 16.22 9.41
CA LEU A 6 -11.44 15.76 10.21
C LEU A 6 -12.76 16.31 9.68
N LYS A 7 -12.79 17.59 9.31
CA LYS A 7 -13.98 18.23 8.72
C LYS A 7 -14.40 17.52 7.43
N LEU A 8 -13.46 17.28 6.50
CA LEU A 8 -13.75 16.58 5.24
C LEU A 8 -14.30 15.16 5.46
N ILE A 9 -13.73 14.42 6.42
CA ILE A 9 -14.21 13.08 6.75
C ILE A 9 -15.63 13.15 7.31
N ARG A 10 -15.94 14.09 8.21
CA ARG A 10 -17.29 14.25 8.75
C ARG A 10 -18.31 14.63 7.68
N GLU A 11 -17.97 15.54 6.78
CA GLU A 11 -18.83 15.90 5.64
C GLU A 11 -19.10 14.69 4.74
N TYR A 12 -18.07 13.90 4.43
CA TYR A 12 -18.22 12.68 3.64
C TYR A 12 -19.10 11.64 4.34
N VAL A 13 -18.87 11.39 5.63
CA VAL A 13 -19.69 10.46 6.43
C VAL A 13 -21.14 10.91 6.48
N ALA A 14 -21.39 12.20 6.72
CA ALA A 14 -22.75 12.74 6.74
C ALA A 14 -23.47 12.60 5.39
N PHE A 15 -22.74 12.73 4.30
CA PHE A 15 -23.27 12.55 2.94
C PHE A 15 -23.52 11.07 2.61
N ARG A 16 -22.54 10.20 2.87
CA ARG A 16 -22.57 8.80 2.42
C ARG A 16 -23.35 7.90 3.38
N PHE A 17 -23.31 8.22 4.67
CA PHE A 17 -23.90 7.46 5.77
C PHE A 17 -24.72 8.39 6.70
N PRO A 18 -25.89 8.89 6.27
CA PRO A 18 -26.65 9.88 7.02
C PRO A 18 -26.95 9.50 8.48
N ALA A 19 -27.12 8.21 8.76
CA ALA A 19 -27.35 7.70 10.11
C ALA A 19 -26.14 7.89 11.07
N LEU A 20 -24.95 8.14 10.53
CA LEU A 20 -23.72 8.36 11.30
C LEU A 20 -23.33 9.84 11.40
N ARG A 21 -24.13 10.75 10.86
CA ARG A 21 -23.84 12.19 10.84
C ARG A 21 -23.43 12.75 12.19
N ASP A 22 -24.19 12.43 13.22
CA ASP A 22 -24.02 12.93 14.57
C ASP A 22 -23.34 11.92 15.50
N ALA A 23 -22.78 10.87 14.95
CA ALA A 23 -22.07 9.86 15.72
C ALA A 23 -20.86 10.47 16.43
N PRO A 24 -20.60 10.11 17.71
CA PRO A 24 -19.45 10.61 18.43
C PRO A 24 -18.14 10.15 17.80
N LEU A 25 -17.17 11.05 17.74
CA LEU A 25 -15.81 10.71 17.34
C LEU A 25 -15.11 10.02 18.52
N ILE A 26 -14.79 8.75 18.38
CA ILE A 26 -14.17 7.96 19.44
C ILE A 26 -12.64 8.13 19.40
N GLU A 27 -12.06 8.04 18.20
CA GLU A 27 -10.61 8.10 18.03
C GLU A 27 -10.24 8.58 16.62
N THR A 28 -9.08 9.19 16.49
CA THR A 28 -8.45 9.47 15.19
C THR A 28 -7.04 8.92 15.18
N ARG A 29 -6.61 8.36 14.04
CA ARG A 29 -5.25 7.90 13.82
C ARG A 29 -4.69 8.49 12.53
N VAL A 30 -3.41 8.75 12.52
CA VAL A 30 -2.67 9.11 11.32
C VAL A 30 -1.86 7.89 10.91
N CYS A 31 -2.06 7.41 9.69
CA CYS A 31 -1.27 6.34 9.13
C CYS A 31 -0.05 6.91 8.41
N GLN A 32 1.07 6.19 8.50
CA GLN A 32 2.23 6.45 7.67
C GLN A 32 2.15 5.52 6.45
N TYR A 33 2.37 6.08 5.28
CA TYR A 33 2.40 5.33 4.02
C TYR A 33 3.83 5.16 3.54
N GLU A 34 4.15 3.95 3.13
CA GLU A 34 5.37 3.65 2.39
C GLU A 34 5.08 3.89 0.91
N ASN A 35 5.37 5.10 0.45
CA ASN A 35 5.08 5.50 -0.93
C ASN A 35 6.28 5.25 -1.83
N THR A 36 6.02 4.73 -3.02
CA THR A 36 6.93 4.74 -4.15
C THR A 36 6.66 5.96 -5.03
N LEU A 37 7.59 6.32 -5.90
CA LEU A 37 7.44 7.49 -6.77
C LEU A 37 6.28 7.36 -7.77
N ASP A 38 5.98 6.13 -8.16
CA ASP A 38 4.95 5.79 -9.14
C ASP A 38 3.70 5.14 -8.52
N ASN A 39 3.66 4.99 -7.20
CA ASN A 39 2.62 4.31 -6.44
C ASN A 39 2.43 2.82 -6.76
N HIS A 40 3.33 2.20 -7.53
CA HIS A 40 3.34 0.75 -7.72
C HIS A 40 4.14 0.06 -6.62
N LEU A 41 3.77 -1.19 -6.32
CA LEU A 41 4.52 -2.05 -5.39
C LEU A 41 5.96 -2.24 -5.87
N ILE A 42 6.87 -2.47 -4.93
CA ILE A 42 8.19 -3.02 -5.19
C ILE A 42 8.15 -4.51 -4.88
N ILE A 43 8.46 -5.34 -5.87
CA ILE A 43 8.64 -6.78 -5.70
C ILE A 43 9.87 -7.12 -6.52
N ASP A 44 10.99 -7.35 -5.85
CA ASP A 44 12.25 -7.64 -6.54
C ASP A 44 13.23 -8.38 -5.63
N ARG A 45 14.27 -8.94 -6.22
CA ARG A 45 15.41 -9.46 -5.47
C ARG A 45 16.27 -8.30 -4.99
N HIS A 46 16.85 -8.46 -3.80
CA HIS A 46 17.82 -7.49 -3.33
C HIS A 46 19.07 -7.53 -4.23
N PRO A 47 19.55 -6.38 -4.77
CA PRO A 47 20.61 -6.36 -5.78
C PRO A 47 21.95 -6.94 -5.31
N ALA A 48 22.21 -6.91 -3.99
CA ALA A 48 23.45 -7.43 -3.40
C ALA A 48 23.27 -8.76 -2.62
N ALA A 49 22.06 -9.36 -2.63
CA ALA A 49 21.78 -10.56 -1.86
C ALA A 49 20.72 -11.42 -2.56
N ALA A 50 21.14 -12.43 -3.31
CA ALA A 50 20.27 -13.25 -4.17
C ALA A 50 19.16 -14.03 -3.42
N ASN A 51 19.34 -14.27 -2.11
CA ASN A 51 18.36 -14.97 -1.26
C ASN A 51 17.43 -14.03 -0.48
N VAL A 52 17.49 -12.73 -0.76
CA VAL A 52 16.66 -11.71 -0.12
C VAL A 52 15.68 -11.14 -1.14
N TRP A 53 14.41 -11.17 -0.79
CA TRP A 53 13.34 -10.56 -1.56
C TRP A 53 12.86 -9.28 -0.88
N LEU A 54 12.56 -8.28 -1.69
CA LEU A 54 11.95 -7.03 -1.28
C LEU A 54 10.48 -7.06 -1.70
N ALA A 55 9.60 -6.76 -0.77
CA ALA A 55 8.17 -6.61 -1.04
C ALA A 55 7.64 -5.45 -0.21
N GLY A 56 7.27 -4.36 -0.85
CA GLY A 56 6.86 -3.14 -0.15
C GLY A 56 6.26 -2.10 -1.09
N GLY A 57 6.24 -0.86 -0.65
CA GLY A 57 5.72 0.25 -1.44
C GLY A 57 4.20 0.23 -1.59
N GLY A 58 3.47 -0.18 -0.55
CA GLY A 58 2.01 -0.30 -0.57
C GLY A 58 1.25 1.01 -0.83
N SER A 59 1.91 2.16 -0.77
CA SER A 59 1.43 3.50 -1.15
C SER A 59 0.01 3.84 -0.66
N GLY A 60 -0.34 3.35 0.53
CA GLY A 60 -1.65 3.53 1.16
C GLY A 60 -2.79 2.66 0.62
N HIS A 61 -2.58 1.88 -0.43
CA HIS A 61 -3.60 1.01 -1.03
C HIS A 61 -3.22 -0.47 -1.10
N GLY A 62 -2.05 -0.87 -0.58
CA GLY A 62 -1.52 -2.23 -0.68
C GLY A 62 -2.32 -3.31 0.05
N PHE A 63 -3.03 -2.96 1.14
CA PHE A 63 -3.73 -3.93 1.98
C PHE A 63 -4.69 -4.85 1.22
N LYS A 64 -5.50 -4.28 0.33
CA LYS A 64 -6.47 -5.06 -0.48
C LYS A 64 -5.83 -6.06 -1.44
N HIS A 65 -4.55 -5.87 -1.75
CA HIS A 65 -3.79 -6.74 -2.65
C HIS A 65 -3.08 -7.89 -1.92
N GLY A 66 -3.16 -7.94 -0.59
CA GLY A 66 -2.43 -8.90 0.24
C GLY A 66 -2.52 -10.36 -0.22
N PRO A 67 -3.72 -10.92 -0.48
CA PRO A 67 -3.83 -12.32 -0.92
C PRO A 67 -3.14 -12.59 -2.25
N ALA A 68 -3.37 -11.76 -3.27
CA ALA A 68 -2.75 -11.92 -4.60
C ALA A 68 -1.22 -11.68 -4.55
N LEU A 69 -0.80 -10.71 -3.73
CA LEU A 69 0.62 -10.43 -3.52
C LEU A 69 1.33 -11.61 -2.82
N GLY A 70 0.68 -12.21 -1.82
CA GLY A 70 1.21 -13.37 -1.12
C GLY A 70 1.39 -14.58 -2.04
N GLU A 71 0.41 -14.86 -2.89
CA GLU A 71 0.49 -15.92 -3.90
C GLU A 71 1.63 -15.66 -4.89
N MET A 72 1.69 -14.46 -5.46
CA MET A 72 2.76 -14.06 -6.38
C MET A 72 4.15 -14.21 -5.75
N LEU A 73 4.34 -13.70 -4.53
CA LEU A 73 5.62 -13.82 -3.83
C LEU A 73 6.01 -15.27 -3.55
N ALA A 74 5.05 -16.11 -3.17
CA ALA A 74 5.32 -17.53 -2.96
C ALA A 74 5.80 -18.20 -4.24
N GLU A 75 5.16 -17.95 -5.38
CA GLU A 75 5.58 -18.46 -6.69
C GLU A 75 6.98 -17.97 -7.07
N LEU A 76 7.24 -16.67 -6.95
CA LEU A 76 8.54 -16.08 -7.27
C LEU A 76 9.67 -16.71 -6.44
N VAL A 77 9.44 -16.88 -5.14
CA VAL A 77 10.42 -17.45 -4.22
C VAL A 77 10.66 -18.94 -4.49
N MET A 78 9.59 -19.71 -4.67
CA MET A 78 9.66 -21.17 -4.82
C MET A 78 10.12 -21.59 -6.20
N GLU A 79 9.70 -20.90 -7.25
CA GLU A 79 9.99 -21.26 -8.63
C GLU A 79 11.20 -20.50 -9.21
N GLY A 80 11.75 -19.55 -8.48
CA GLY A 80 12.89 -18.74 -8.90
C GLY A 80 12.63 -17.85 -10.11
N LYS A 81 11.34 -17.57 -10.39
CA LYS A 81 10.94 -16.66 -11.47
C LYS A 81 11.36 -15.21 -11.19
N ASP A 82 11.42 -14.44 -12.24
CA ASP A 82 11.60 -13.00 -12.15
C ASP A 82 10.26 -12.30 -12.00
N PRO A 83 10.18 -11.23 -11.20
CA PRO A 83 8.98 -10.42 -11.09
C PRO A 83 8.69 -9.65 -12.39
N ASP A 84 7.43 -9.25 -12.56
CA ASP A 84 7.05 -8.34 -13.65
C ASP A 84 7.84 -7.04 -13.56
N THR A 85 8.19 -6.50 -14.72
CA THR A 85 9.01 -5.27 -14.83
C THR A 85 8.41 -4.08 -14.12
N ILE A 86 7.08 -4.00 -14.03
CA ILE A 86 6.36 -2.93 -13.31
C ILE A 86 6.65 -2.91 -11.81
N PHE A 87 7.11 -4.03 -11.24
CA PHE A 87 7.42 -4.14 -9.81
C PHE A 87 8.91 -4.09 -9.50
N ARG A 88 9.79 -4.16 -10.52
CA ARG A 88 11.25 -4.21 -10.32
C ARG A 88 11.79 -2.87 -9.84
N LEU A 89 12.89 -2.93 -9.09
CA LEU A 89 13.66 -1.75 -8.68
C LEU A 89 14.27 -1.02 -9.88
N SER A 90 14.66 -1.74 -10.92
CA SER A 90 15.26 -1.18 -12.14
C SER A 90 14.37 -0.18 -12.87
N ARG A 91 13.06 -0.14 -12.58
CA ARG A 91 12.17 0.88 -13.16
C ARG A 91 12.43 2.29 -12.64
N PHE A 92 13.21 2.43 -11.58
CA PHE A 92 13.64 3.73 -11.03
C PHE A 92 15.04 4.13 -11.48
N GLU A 93 15.73 3.27 -12.21
CA GLU A 93 17.01 3.60 -12.81
C GLU A 93 16.79 4.45 -14.06
N PRO A 94 17.63 5.48 -14.28
CA PRO A 94 17.48 6.38 -15.44
C PRO A 94 17.84 5.69 -16.76
#